data_bc4fde3becd8f0e93225a0c5eeda4e42
#
_entry.id   bc4fde3becd8f0e93225a0c5eeda4e42
#
_cell.length_a   1.000
_cell.length_b   1.000
_cell.length_c   1.000
_cell.angle_alpha   90.00
_cell.angle_beta   90.00
_cell.angle_gamma   90.00
#
_symmetry.space_group_name_H-M   'P 1'
#
loop_
_entity.id
_entity.type
_entity.pdbx_description
1 polymer ?
#
loop_
_entity_poly.entity_id
_entity_poly.type
_entity_poly.pdbx_seq_one_letter_code
_entity_poly.pdbx_strand_id
1 'polypeptide(L)'
;MKPAIAELLDAAEARGGDVDLMRDLAVPLPVLVIAEMMGVPESERSLIRTLSEKLLFNGRSAPDRMRMVVEGIQGMNEYVDPIVEDRMVNPKDDFITVLAEGEKSGVFTREQVLGNTALLLLAGHETTINLICNGTLAFMNHRDQWDLLKADPEGLMVRATEEALRYDSPVKSIQRIATEDVEMRGKQIKKDDRIRWFMSSANRDPNKFENPDAMDISRWPNAHVAFGAGVHHCLGTTIARVEGQEVFKALAERYPNLELKTHDMEYQESITFRSVKTMAVSLN
;
A
#
# COMPACT_ATOMS: atom_id res chain seq x y z
N MET A 1 15.61 3.11 4.08
CA MET A 1 14.92 2.04 3.32
C MET A 1 15.84 0.88 2.95
N LYS A 2 16.89 1.03 2.11
CA LYS A 2 17.82 -0.10 1.75
C LYS A 2 18.33 -0.89 2.94
N PRO A 3 18.86 -0.27 4.03
CA PRO A 3 19.29 -1.03 5.20
C PRO A 3 18.16 -1.85 5.82
N ALA A 4 16.97 -1.29 5.95
CA ALA A 4 15.83 -2.01 6.53
C ALA A 4 15.41 -3.23 5.69
N ILE A 5 15.43 -3.11 4.35
CA ILE A 5 15.17 -4.26 3.46
C ILE A 5 16.23 -5.34 3.67
N ALA A 6 17.51 -4.97 3.72
CA ALA A 6 18.60 -5.91 3.94
C ALA A 6 18.46 -6.64 5.29
N GLU A 7 18.21 -5.91 6.38
CA GLU A 7 18.00 -6.46 7.72
C GLU A 7 16.82 -7.43 7.78
N LEU A 8 15.70 -7.10 7.14
CA LEU A 8 14.53 -7.97 7.08
C LEU A 8 14.81 -9.27 6.31
N LEU A 9 15.51 -9.16 5.18
CA LEU A 9 15.90 -10.32 4.38
C LEU A 9 16.93 -11.18 5.11
N ASP A 10 17.94 -10.57 5.77
CA ASP A 10 18.92 -11.28 6.59
C ASP A 10 18.24 -12.04 7.74
N ALA A 11 17.27 -11.40 8.42
CA ALA A 11 16.51 -12.04 9.48
C ALA A 11 15.65 -13.19 8.98
N ALA A 12 15.09 -13.08 7.76
CA ALA A 12 14.33 -14.14 7.12
C ALA A 12 15.21 -15.35 6.80
N GLU A 13 16.41 -15.13 6.24
CA GLU A 13 17.39 -16.19 5.96
C GLU A 13 17.91 -16.86 7.24
N ALA A 14 18.29 -16.07 8.25
CA ALA A 14 18.86 -16.58 9.51
C ALA A 14 17.88 -17.48 10.28
N ARG A 15 16.59 -17.29 10.11
CA ARG A 15 15.55 -18.15 10.71
C ARG A 15 15.58 -19.57 10.15
N GLY A 16 16.01 -19.72 8.91
CA GLY A 16 15.94 -20.98 8.17
C GLY A 16 14.52 -21.45 7.93
N GLY A 17 14.34 -22.46 7.07
CA GLY A 17 13.03 -23.04 6.79
C GLY A 17 12.19 -22.24 5.81
N ASP A 18 10.87 -22.19 6.02
CA ASP A 18 9.94 -21.57 5.10
C ASP A 18 9.88 -20.04 5.30
N VAL A 19 10.32 -19.30 4.28
CA VAL A 19 10.19 -17.85 4.23
C VAL A 19 8.79 -17.52 3.71
N ASP A 20 8.07 -16.70 4.45
CA ASP A 20 6.83 -16.08 4.01
C ASP A 20 7.10 -14.60 3.70
N LEU A 21 7.15 -14.26 2.42
CA LEU A 21 7.49 -12.91 1.96
C LEU A 21 6.55 -11.85 2.55
N MET A 22 5.28 -12.22 2.76
CA MET A 22 4.32 -11.29 3.38
C MET A 22 4.69 -11.00 4.83
N ARG A 23 4.90 -12.03 5.64
CA ARG A 23 5.26 -11.89 7.07
C ARG A 23 6.63 -11.26 7.26
N ASP A 24 7.60 -11.67 6.44
CA ASP A 24 9.01 -11.42 6.70
C ASP A 24 9.55 -10.13 6.06
N LEU A 25 8.88 -9.64 5.01
CA LEU A 25 9.30 -8.42 4.31
C LEU A 25 8.13 -7.45 4.06
N ALA A 26 7.06 -7.91 3.39
CA ALA A 26 6.04 -7.01 2.87
C ALA A 26 5.25 -6.29 3.97
N VAL A 27 4.98 -6.95 5.10
CA VAL A 27 4.29 -6.35 6.24
C VAL A 27 5.21 -5.44 7.06
N PRO A 28 6.41 -5.86 7.51
CA PRO A 28 7.24 -5.03 8.36
C PRO A 28 7.79 -3.78 7.66
N LEU A 29 8.18 -3.86 6.39
CA LEU A 29 8.85 -2.74 5.72
C LEU A 29 8.01 -1.46 5.65
N PRO A 30 6.77 -1.45 5.08
CA PRO A 30 5.99 -0.22 4.99
C PRO A 30 5.56 0.32 6.36
N VAL A 31 5.36 -0.57 7.35
CA VAL A 31 5.10 -0.16 8.74
C VAL A 31 6.30 0.57 9.32
N LEU A 32 7.52 0.08 9.07
CA LEU A 32 8.76 0.77 9.49
C LEU A 32 8.87 2.16 8.85
N VAL A 33 8.65 2.23 7.54
CA VAL A 33 8.78 3.48 6.76
C VAL A 33 7.77 4.53 7.23
N ILE A 34 6.47 4.19 7.27
CA ILE A 34 5.45 5.17 7.67
C ILE A 34 5.59 5.57 9.15
N ALA A 35 5.94 4.64 10.04
CA ALA A 35 6.14 4.94 11.45
C ALA A 35 7.31 5.90 11.66
N GLU A 36 8.43 5.71 10.94
CA GLU A 36 9.59 6.61 10.98
C GLU A 36 9.22 8.01 10.48
N MET A 37 8.51 8.11 9.36
CA MET A 37 8.05 9.40 8.80
C MET A 37 7.06 10.13 9.71
N MET A 38 6.25 9.40 10.46
CA MET A 38 5.31 9.95 11.43
C MET A 38 5.96 10.21 12.80
N GLY A 39 7.22 9.85 13.01
CA GLY A 39 7.92 10.03 14.28
C GLY A 39 7.45 9.06 15.38
N VAL A 40 6.93 7.89 15.00
CA VAL A 40 6.49 6.82 15.93
C VAL A 40 7.72 6.05 16.42
N PRO A 41 7.93 5.92 17.75
CA PRO A 41 9.02 5.12 18.31
C PRO A 41 8.94 3.65 17.88
N GLU A 42 10.10 3.02 17.73
CA GLU A 42 10.17 1.61 17.31
C GLU A 42 9.40 0.66 18.22
N SER A 43 9.45 0.89 19.53
CA SER A 43 8.74 0.10 20.54
C SER A 43 7.22 0.12 20.40
N GLU A 44 6.66 1.10 19.66
CA GLU A 44 5.23 1.34 19.55
C GLU A 44 4.67 0.95 18.16
N ARG A 45 5.52 0.56 17.22
CA ARG A 45 5.13 0.20 15.84
C ARG A 45 4.14 -0.98 15.79
N SER A 46 4.26 -1.93 16.73
CA SER A 46 3.33 -3.05 16.84
C SER A 46 1.92 -2.60 17.25
N LEU A 47 1.80 -1.55 18.07
CA LEU A 47 0.52 -0.96 18.46
C LEU A 47 -0.16 -0.32 17.24
N ILE A 48 0.59 0.48 16.46
CA ILE A 48 0.07 1.12 15.23
C ILE A 48 -0.47 0.07 14.27
N ARG A 49 0.26 -1.02 14.07
CA ARG A 49 -0.18 -2.14 13.24
C ARG A 49 -1.51 -2.72 13.74
N THR A 50 -1.60 -3.02 15.03
CA THR A 50 -2.81 -3.59 15.64
C THR A 50 -4.02 -2.66 15.50
N LEU A 51 -3.84 -1.35 15.70
CA LEU A 51 -4.88 -0.35 15.53
C LEU A 51 -5.32 -0.23 14.07
N SER A 52 -4.38 -0.28 13.13
CA SER A 52 -4.67 -0.25 11.69
C SER A 52 -5.43 -1.50 11.23
N GLU A 53 -5.09 -2.68 11.73
CA GLU A 53 -5.82 -3.92 11.45
C GLU A 53 -7.29 -3.82 11.91
N LYS A 54 -7.57 -3.17 13.05
CA LYS A 54 -8.94 -2.90 13.48
C LYS A 54 -9.70 -1.97 12.53
N LEU A 55 -9.05 -0.91 12.03
CA LEU A 55 -9.64 0.03 11.08
C LEU A 55 -9.99 -0.63 9.75
N LEU A 56 -9.18 -1.59 9.32
CA LEU A 56 -9.36 -2.35 8.07
C LEU A 56 -10.21 -3.60 8.24
N PHE A 57 -10.65 -3.89 9.46
CA PHE A 57 -11.39 -5.10 9.77
C PHE A 57 -12.64 -5.24 8.90
N ASN A 58 -12.69 -6.32 8.15
CA ASN A 58 -13.75 -6.61 7.19
C ASN A 58 -14.57 -7.86 7.60
N GLY A 59 -14.92 -7.94 8.87
CA GLY A 59 -15.68 -9.06 9.45
C GLY A 59 -17.04 -9.26 8.79
N ARG A 60 -17.56 -10.49 8.87
CA ARG A 60 -18.81 -10.91 8.20
C ARG A 60 -20.05 -10.21 8.75
N SER A 61 -20.06 -9.81 10.04
CA SER A 61 -21.19 -9.09 10.62
C SER A 61 -20.96 -7.58 10.60
N ALA A 62 -21.98 -6.80 10.23
CA ALA A 62 -21.91 -5.34 10.24
C ALA A 62 -21.69 -4.76 11.65
N PRO A 63 -22.30 -5.27 12.74
CA PRO A 63 -22.05 -4.83 14.11
C PRO A 63 -20.58 -5.03 14.55
N ASP A 64 -20.01 -6.21 14.29
CA ASP A 64 -18.62 -6.48 14.66
C ASP A 64 -17.65 -5.58 13.91
N ARG A 65 -17.88 -5.38 12.60
CA ARG A 65 -17.08 -4.45 11.81
C ARG A 65 -17.14 -3.03 12.36
N MET A 66 -18.34 -2.53 12.68
CA MET A 66 -18.50 -1.19 13.23
C MET A 66 -17.77 -1.04 14.56
N ARG A 67 -17.91 -2.03 15.46
CA ARG A 67 -17.23 -2.05 16.76
C ARG A 67 -15.71 -1.99 16.59
N MET A 68 -15.14 -2.85 15.75
CA MET A 68 -13.69 -2.88 15.51
C MET A 68 -13.17 -1.57 14.93
N VAL A 69 -13.88 -0.98 13.96
CA VAL A 69 -13.51 0.30 13.38
C VAL A 69 -13.56 1.42 14.44
N VAL A 70 -14.60 1.48 15.26
CA VAL A 70 -14.71 2.49 16.34
C VAL A 70 -13.58 2.32 17.36
N GLU A 71 -13.31 1.09 17.81
CA GLU A 71 -12.18 0.80 18.70
C GLU A 71 -10.83 1.20 18.08
N GLY A 72 -10.66 0.96 16.78
CA GLY A 72 -9.46 1.35 16.05
C GLY A 72 -9.28 2.87 15.99
N ILE A 73 -10.37 3.63 15.69
CA ILE A 73 -10.35 5.09 15.66
C ILE A 73 -10.04 5.66 17.06
N GLN A 74 -10.73 5.16 18.08
CA GLN A 74 -10.53 5.62 19.46
C GLN A 74 -9.09 5.36 19.92
N GLY A 75 -8.59 4.13 19.74
CA GLY A 75 -7.23 3.79 20.12
C GLY A 75 -6.17 4.59 19.36
N MET A 76 -6.40 4.86 18.06
CA MET A 76 -5.49 5.68 17.27
C MET A 76 -5.49 7.13 17.76
N ASN A 77 -6.65 7.70 18.07
CA ASN A 77 -6.75 9.06 18.60
C ASN A 77 -6.09 9.16 19.99
N GLU A 78 -6.38 8.22 20.90
CA GLU A 78 -5.76 8.16 22.24
C GLU A 78 -4.22 8.05 22.16
N TYR A 79 -3.72 7.35 21.16
CA TYR A 79 -2.29 7.22 20.92
C TYR A 79 -1.67 8.50 20.33
N VAL A 80 -2.31 9.10 19.34
CA VAL A 80 -1.76 10.23 18.56
C VAL A 80 -1.88 11.54 19.31
N ASP A 81 -2.96 11.76 20.07
CA ASP A 81 -3.27 13.03 20.71
C ASP A 81 -2.13 13.56 21.62
N PRO A 82 -1.57 12.78 22.55
CA PRO A 82 -0.44 13.23 23.38
C PRO A 82 0.84 13.49 22.55
N ILE A 83 1.02 12.81 21.42
CA ILE A 83 2.17 13.07 20.54
C ILE A 83 2.01 14.42 19.84
N VAL A 84 0.81 14.75 19.37
CA VAL A 84 0.52 16.08 18.77
C VAL A 84 0.75 17.19 19.79
N GLU A 85 0.33 17.01 21.03
CA GLU A 85 0.61 17.95 22.14
C GLU A 85 2.11 18.16 22.35
N ASP A 86 2.88 17.07 22.38
CA ASP A 86 4.35 17.15 22.50
C ASP A 86 4.95 17.91 21.30
N ARG A 87 4.50 17.63 20.07
CA ARG A 87 5.03 18.29 18.86
C ARG A 87 4.70 19.79 18.78
N MET A 88 3.63 20.23 19.40
CA MET A 88 3.32 21.66 19.51
C MET A 88 4.36 22.42 20.33
N VAL A 89 4.99 21.76 21.31
CA VAL A 89 5.98 22.35 22.20
C VAL A 89 7.40 21.98 21.77
N ASN A 90 7.60 20.73 21.38
CA ASN A 90 8.87 20.13 21.03
C ASN A 90 8.83 19.60 19.58
N PRO A 91 8.91 20.48 18.55
CA PRO A 91 8.85 20.06 17.14
C PRO A 91 10.02 19.12 16.80
N LYS A 92 9.72 18.12 15.95
CA LYS A 92 10.70 17.17 15.39
C LYS A 92 10.62 17.15 13.87
N ASP A 93 11.55 16.48 13.24
CA ASP A 93 11.52 16.27 11.78
C ASP A 93 10.60 15.07 11.45
N ASP A 94 9.29 15.27 11.62
CA ASP A 94 8.26 14.28 11.36
C ASP A 94 6.94 14.92 10.87
N PHE A 95 6.08 14.11 10.24
CA PHE A 95 4.79 14.60 9.73
C PHE A 95 3.82 15.01 10.82
N ILE A 96 3.89 14.46 12.02
CA ILE A 96 3.02 14.89 13.14
C ILE A 96 3.37 16.33 13.52
N THR A 97 4.64 16.73 13.48
CA THR A 97 5.05 18.13 13.68
C THR A 97 4.40 19.05 12.64
N VAL A 98 4.43 18.68 11.35
CA VAL A 98 3.80 19.49 10.30
C VAL A 98 2.30 19.66 10.51
N LEU A 99 1.61 18.62 10.93
CA LEU A 99 0.19 18.68 11.25
C LEU A 99 -0.09 19.51 12.51
N ALA A 100 0.72 19.38 13.55
CA ALA A 100 0.63 20.16 14.79
C ALA A 100 0.88 21.66 14.54
N GLU A 101 1.83 22.00 13.69
CA GLU A 101 2.07 23.38 13.24
C GLU A 101 0.88 23.94 12.45
N GLY A 102 0.24 23.11 11.62
CA GLY A 102 -0.99 23.43 10.91
C GLY A 102 -2.15 23.73 11.86
N GLU A 103 -2.28 23.02 12.98
CA GLU A 103 -3.24 23.32 14.04
C GLU A 103 -2.91 24.64 14.73
N LYS A 104 -1.67 24.83 15.13
CA LYS A 104 -1.19 26.05 15.80
C LYS A 104 -1.41 27.32 14.96
N SER A 105 -1.30 27.18 13.63
CA SER A 105 -1.56 28.29 12.70
C SER A 105 -3.02 28.46 12.30
N GLY A 106 -3.93 27.59 12.77
CA GLY A 106 -5.36 27.65 12.49
C GLY A 106 -5.75 27.09 11.10
N VAL A 107 -4.82 26.38 10.41
CA VAL A 107 -5.10 25.70 9.14
C VAL A 107 -5.93 24.44 9.36
N PHE A 108 -5.67 23.72 10.45
CA PHE A 108 -6.37 22.50 10.84
C PHE A 108 -7.02 22.66 12.22
N THR A 109 -8.14 21.96 12.42
CA THR A 109 -8.66 21.69 13.77
C THR A 109 -7.96 20.47 14.38
N ARG A 110 -8.02 20.29 15.70
CA ARG A 110 -7.51 19.10 16.36
C ARG A 110 -8.08 17.81 15.76
N GLU A 111 -9.36 17.75 15.50
CA GLU A 111 -10.02 16.60 14.89
C GLU A 111 -9.45 16.28 13.49
N GLN A 112 -9.15 17.33 12.71
CA GLN A 112 -8.52 17.16 11.40
C GLN A 112 -7.07 16.65 11.53
N VAL A 113 -6.32 17.11 12.51
CA VAL A 113 -4.95 16.62 12.78
C VAL A 113 -4.98 15.14 13.14
N LEU A 114 -5.83 14.76 14.12
CA LEU A 114 -5.97 13.36 14.52
C LEU A 114 -6.43 12.47 13.37
N GLY A 115 -7.45 12.90 12.62
CA GLY A 115 -7.98 12.18 11.48
C GLY A 115 -6.95 12.00 10.34
N ASN A 116 -6.18 13.06 10.03
CA ASN A 116 -5.12 12.96 9.01
C ASN A 116 -3.96 12.08 9.47
N THR A 117 -3.56 12.15 10.74
CA THR A 117 -2.52 11.27 11.28
C THR A 117 -2.94 9.80 11.22
N ALA A 118 -4.15 9.48 11.67
CA ALA A 118 -4.70 8.14 11.59
C ALA A 118 -4.80 7.64 10.13
N LEU A 119 -5.23 8.51 9.21
CA LEU A 119 -5.31 8.19 7.78
C LEU A 119 -3.94 7.89 7.18
N LEU A 120 -2.92 8.71 7.46
CA LEU A 120 -1.56 8.50 6.93
C LEU A 120 -0.95 7.21 7.45
N LEU A 121 -1.07 6.94 8.75
CA LEU A 121 -0.63 5.68 9.36
C LEU A 121 -1.30 4.46 8.72
N LEU A 122 -2.61 4.53 8.47
CA LEU A 122 -3.38 3.46 7.86
C LEU A 122 -3.04 3.28 6.37
N ALA A 123 -3.05 4.37 5.60
CA ALA A 123 -2.90 4.33 4.15
C ALA A 123 -1.46 4.02 3.71
N GLY A 124 -0.49 4.34 4.55
CA GLY A 124 0.93 4.25 4.22
C GLY A 124 1.50 2.84 4.21
N HIS A 125 0.83 1.84 4.80
CA HIS A 125 1.39 0.49 4.85
C HIS A 125 0.58 -0.57 4.07
N GLU A 126 -0.74 -0.66 4.24
CA GLU A 126 -1.55 -1.74 3.65
C GLU A 126 -1.45 -1.80 2.13
N THR A 127 -1.42 -0.65 1.47
CA THR A 127 -1.34 -0.59 0.00
C THR A 127 0.02 -1.03 -0.52
N THR A 128 1.10 -0.69 0.18
CA THR A 128 2.47 -1.08 -0.20
C THR A 128 2.73 -2.56 0.09
N ILE A 129 2.19 -3.11 1.19
CA ILE A 129 2.19 -4.57 1.43
C ILE A 129 1.65 -5.29 0.20
N ASN A 130 0.49 -4.84 -0.29
CA ASN A 130 -0.15 -5.44 -1.45
C ASN A 130 0.65 -5.22 -2.75
N LEU A 131 1.32 -4.07 -2.92
CA LEU A 131 2.22 -3.83 -4.05
C LEU A 131 3.38 -4.84 -4.07
N ILE A 132 4.03 -5.03 -2.93
CA ILE A 132 5.15 -5.96 -2.81
C ILE A 132 4.70 -7.40 -3.11
N CYS A 133 3.62 -7.85 -2.48
CA CYS A 133 3.13 -9.21 -2.68
C CYS A 133 2.59 -9.45 -4.09
N ASN A 134 1.71 -8.59 -4.57
CA ASN A 134 1.09 -8.76 -5.89
C ASN A 134 2.11 -8.61 -7.02
N GLY A 135 3.05 -7.65 -6.90
CA GLY A 135 4.12 -7.47 -7.86
C GLY A 135 5.06 -8.69 -7.91
N THR A 136 5.48 -9.19 -6.75
CA THR A 136 6.31 -10.41 -6.69
C THR A 136 5.55 -11.62 -7.27
N LEU A 137 4.27 -11.79 -6.91
CA LEU A 137 3.44 -12.86 -7.47
C LEU A 137 3.34 -12.75 -9.01
N ALA A 138 3.17 -11.53 -9.53
CA ALA A 138 3.12 -11.29 -10.96
C ALA A 138 4.43 -11.66 -11.64
N PHE A 139 5.59 -11.28 -11.09
CA PHE A 139 6.91 -11.68 -11.61
C PHE A 139 7.12 -13.19 -11.57
N MET A 140 6.69 -13.84 -10.49
CA MET A 140 6.84 -15.30 -10.38
C MET A 140 5.96 -16.06 -11.36
N ASN A 141 4.81 -15.51 -11.74
CA ASN A 141 3.92 -16.06 -12.75
C ASN A 141 4.35 -15.72 -14.20
N HIS A 142 5.25 -14.74 -14.36
CA HIS A 142 5.79 -14.29 -15.66
C HIS A 142 7.32 -14.31 -15.60
N ARG A 143 7.89 -15.51 -15.60
CA ARG A 143 9.34 -15.72 -15.42
C ARG A 143 10.19 -15.01 -16.47
N ASP A 144 9.70 -14.90 -17.69
CA ASP A 144 10.32 -14.13 -18.77
C ASP A 144 10.49 -12.64 -18.39
N GLN A 145 9.52 -12.04 -17.71
CA GLN A 145 9.59 -10.66 -17.23
C GLN A 145 10.55 -10.51 -16.04
N TRP A 146 10.58 -11.52 -15.16
CA TRP A 146 11.55 -11.58 -14.08
C TRP A 146 12.98 -11.69 -14.60
N ASP A 147 13.21 -12.53 -15.63
CA ASP A 147 14.52 -12.71 -16.26
C ASP A 147 15.00 -11.42 -16.95
N LEU A 148 14.11 -10.68 -17.60
CA LEU A 148 14.40 -9.35 -18.14
C LEU A 148 14.80 -8.37 -17.04
N LEU A 149 14.06 -8.33 -15.92
CA LEU A 149 14.35 -7.44 -14.79
C LEU A 149 15.71 -7.75 -14.16
N LYS A 150 16.04 -9.04 -13.98
CA LYS A 150 17.36 -9.46 -13.47
C LYS A 150 18.51 -9.06 -14.38
N ALA A 151 18.28 -9.09 -15.71
CA ALA A 151 19.30 -8.75 -16.69
C ALA A 151 19.64 -7.25 -16.71
N ASP A 152 18.67 -6.39 -16.41
CA ASP A 152 18.85 -4.93 -16.39
C ASP A 152 18.00 -4.28 -15.27
N PRO A 153 18.35 -4.51 -13.99
CA PRO A 153 17.57 -3.97 -12.88
C PRO A 153 17.63 -2.43 -12.82
N GLU A 154 18.73 -1.78 -13.18
CA GLU A 154 18.84 -0.33 -13.18
C GLU A 154 17.99 0.34 -14.29
N GLY A 155 17.97 -0.23 -15.47
CA GLY A 155 17.23 0.34 -16.62
C GLY A 155 15.73 0.05 -16.60
N LEU A 156 15.31 -1.04 -15.98
CA LEU A 156 13.92 -1.51 -16.02
C LEU A 156 13.13 -1.31 -14.73
N MET A 157 13.77 -1.08 -13.58
CA MET A 157 13.10 -1.10 -12.27
C MET A 157 11.91 -0.15 -12.18
N VAL A 158 12.04 1.08 -12.69
CA VAL A 158 10.95 2.07 -12.70
C VAL A 158 9.76 1.53 -13.50
N ARG A 159 10.01 1.02 -14.71
CA ARG A 159 8.95 0.49 -15.59
C ARG A 159 8.33 -0.78 -15.01
N ALA A 160 9.14 -1.65 -14.45
CA ALA A 160 8.70 -2.88 -13.80
C ALA A 160 7.76 -2.60 -12.61
N THR A 161 8.07 -1.57 -11.81
CA THR A 161 7.20 -1.14 -10.69
C THR A 161 5.88 -0.55 -11.19
N GLU A 162 5.90 0.32 -12.22
CA GLU A 162 4.68 0.85 -12.82
C GLU A 162 3.83 -0.27 -13.45
N GLU A 163 4.46 -1.27 -14.07
CA GLU A 163 3.75 -2.39 -14.63
C GLU A 163 3.15 -3.32 -13.56
N ALA A 164 3.86 -3.56 -12.46
CA ALA A 164 3.30 -4.28 -11.31
C ALA A 164 2.05 -3.57 -10.76
N LEU A 165 2.11 -2.24 -10.60
CA LEU A 165 0.98 -1.41 -10.18
C LEU A 165 -0.20 -1.47 -11.14
N ARG A 166 0.05 -1.50 -12.45
CA ARG A 166 -0.98 -1.64 -13.47
C ARG A 166 -1.57 -3.04 -13.48
N TYR A 167 -0.69 -4.05 -13.56
CA TYR A 167 -1.06 -5.45 -13.82
C TYR A 167 -1.87 -6.05 -12.67
N ASP A 168 -1.46 -5.85 -11.43
CA ASP A 168 -2.18 -6.34 -10.25
C ASP A 168 -2.26 -5.27 -9.15
N SER A 169 -3.11 -4.27 -9.39
CA SER A 169 -3.23 -3.10 -8.53
C SER A 169 -3.55 -3.46 -7.08
N PRO A 170 -2.82 -2.93 -6.09
CA PRO A 170 -3.09 -3.12 -4.67
C PRO A 170 -4.52 -2.75 -4.27
N VAL A 171 -5.03 -1.66 -4.82
CA VAL A 171 -6.40 -1.17 -4.63
C VAL A 171 -7.23 -1.52 -5.86
N LYS A 172 -8.20 -2.43 -5.69
CA LYS A 172 -9.11 -2.86 -6.77
C LYS A 172 -10.12 -1.80 -7.12
N SER A 173 -10.69 -1.16 -6.10
CA SER A 173 -11.78 -0.21 -6.30
C SER A 173 -11.86 0.81 -5.17
N ILE A 174 -12.34 2.00 -5.52
CA ILE A 174 -12.66 3.08 -4.59
C ILE A 174 -14.10 3.54 -4.76
N GLN A 175 -14.67 4.13 -3.72
CA GLN A 175 -16.02 4.65 -3.74
C GLN A 175 -16.01 6.18 -3.74
N ARG A 176 -16.99 6.78 -4.42
CA ARG A 176 -17.33 8.20 -4.41
C ARG A 176 -18.83 8.37 -4.22
N ILE A 177 -19.21 9.57 -3.76
CA ILE A 177 -20.60 10.00 -3.67
C ILE A 177 -20.75 11.17 -4.65
N ALA A 178 -21.77 11.13 -5.51
CA ALA A 178 -22.04 12.21 -6.43
C ALA A 178 -22.51 13.46 -5.66
N THR A 179 -21.88 14.60 -5.91
CA THR A 179 -22.23 15.88 -5.26
C THR A 179 -23.35 16.63 -6.01
N GLU A 180 -23.61 16.23 -7.24
CA GLU A 180 -24.63 16.77 -8.13
C GLU A 180 -25.11 15.71 -9.11
N ASP A 181 -26.18 15.99 -9.86
CA ASP A 181 -26.64 15.13 -10.96
C ASP A 181 -25.64 15.19 -12.11
N VAL A 182 -25.19 14.03 -12.57
CA VAL A 182 -24.21 13.91 -13.68
C VAL A 182 -24.68 12.89 -14.69
N GLU A 183 -24.54 13.21 -15.98
CA GLU A 183 -24.67 12.22 -17.04
C GLU A 183 -23.29 11.67 -17.45
N MET A 184 -23.17 10.35 -17.43
CA MET A 184 -21.93 9.67 -17.85
C MET A 184 -22.26 8.53 -18.82
N ARG A 185 -21.79 8.64 -20.07
CA ARG A 185 -22.03 7.65 -21.14
C ARG A 185 -23.51 7.24 -21.29
N GLY A 186 -24.41 8.21 -21.27
CA GLY A 186 -25.85 8.00 -21.37
C GLY A 186 -26.53 7.45 -20.12
N LYS A 187 -25.81 7.35 -19.00
CA LYS A 187 -26.35 6.98 -17.70
C LYS A 187 -26.50 8.20 -16.81
N GLN A 188 -27.68 8.35 -16.21
CA GLN A 188 -27.93 9.39 -15.22
C GLN A 188 -27.46 8.92 -13.85
N ILE A 189 -26.58 9.69 -13.23
CA ILE A 189 -26.13 9.53 -11.85
C ILE A 189 -26.74 10.68 -11.07
N LYS A 190 -27.49 10.36 -10.03
CA LYS A 190 -28.14 11.37 -9.19
C LYS A 190 -27.20 11.84 -8.07
N LYS A 191 -27.42 13.06 -7.60
CA LYS A 191 -26.82 13.53 -6.36
C LYS A 191 -27.05 12.50 -5.26
N ASP A 192 -26.02 12.29 -4.43
CA ASP A 192 -25.95 11.33 -3.34
C ASP A 192 -25.85 9.85 -3.76
N ASP A 193 -25.86 9.54 -5.07
CA ASP A 193 -25.58 8.20 -5.56
C ASP A 193 -24.15 7.77 -5.20
N ARG A 194 -24.01 6.49 -4.84
CA ARG A 194 -22.72 5.86 -4.56
C ARG A 194 -22.14 5.26 -5.82
N ILE A 195 -21.02 5.77 -6.27
CA ILE A 195 -20.31 5.33 -7.46
C ILE A 195 -19.06 4.55 -7.02
N ARG A 196 -18.84 3.37 -7.60
CA ARG A 196 -17.64 2.59 -7.38
C ARG A 196 -16.79 2.55 -8.63
N TRP A 197 -15.56 2.98 -8.51
CA TRP A 197 -14.56 2.93 -9.57
C TRP A 197 -13.71 1.68 -9.39
N PHE A 198 -13.65 0.85 -10.42
CA PHE A 198 -12.81 -0.34 -10.45
C PHE A 198 -11.48 -0.01 -11.14
N MET A 199 -10.48 0.38 -10.36
CA MET A 199 -9.17 0.77 -10.86
C MET A 199 -8.44 -0.41 -11.52
N SER A 200 -8.54 -1.62 -10.95
CA SER A 200 -7.97 -2.82 -11.56
C SER A 200 -8.56 -3.10 -12.95
N SER A 201 -9.86 -2.87 -13.15
CA SER A 201 -10.50 -3.00 -14.46
C SER A 201 -10.06 -1.91 -15.42
N ALA A 202 -9.96 -0.65 -14.96
CA ALA A 202 -9.48 0.46 -15.78
C ALA A 202 -8.02 0.25 -16.23
N ASN A 203 -7.19 -0.34 -15.39
CA ASN A 203 -5.80 -0.69 -15.71
C ASN A 203 -5.66 -1.87 -16.69
N ARG A 204 -6.77 -2.53 -17.01
CA ARG A 204 -6.89 -3.60 -18.00
C ARG A 204 -7.80 -3.22 -19.18
N ASP A 205 -8.15 -1.93 -19.35
CA ASP A 205 -9.01 -1.48 -20.45
C ASP A 205 -8.28 -1.60 -21.81
N PRO A 206 -8.77 -2.44 -22.75
CA PRO A 206 -8.14 -2.62 -24.06
C PRO A 206 -8.22 -1.37 -24.94
N ASN A 207 -9.08 -0.41 -24.63
CA ASN A 207 -9.09 0.89 -25.31
C ASN A 207 -7.97 1.82 -24.85
N LYS A 208 -7.32 1.49 -23.72
CA LYS A 208 -6.23 2.29 -23.14
C LYS A 208 -4.88 1.60 -23.23
N PHE A 209 -4.84 0.29 -23.07
CA PHE A 209 -3.62 -0.49 -23.03
C PHE A 209 -3.64 -1.57 -24.13
N GLU A 210 -2.61 -1.60 -24.94
CA GLU A 210 -2.39 -2.71 -25.86
C GLU A 210 -2.05 -3.96 -25.05
N ASN A 211 -2.64 -5.11 -25.41
CA ASN A 211 -2.48 -6.39 -24.70
C ASN A 211 -2.60 -6.23 -23.17
N PRO A 212 -3.75 -5.74 -22.66
CA PRO A 212 -3.89 -5.32 -21.25
C PRO A 212 -3.67 -6.46 -20.26
N ASP A 213 -3.92 -7.69 -20.64
CA ASP A 213 -3.77 -8.88 -19.81
C ASP A 213 -2.35 -9.47 -19.82
N ALA A 214 -1.47 -8.98 -20.69
CA ALA A 214 -0.06 -9.31 -20.64
C ALA A 214 0.67 -8.44 -19.62
N MET A 215 1.56 -9.05 -18.83
CA MET A 215 2.55 -8.33 -18.05
C MET A 215 3.73 -8.01 -18.94
N ASP A 216 4.08 -6.73 -19.06
CA ASP A 216 5.17 -6.24 -19.92
C ASP A 216 5.92 -5.10 -19.21
N ILE A 217 7.06 -5.41 -18.61
CA ILE A 217 7.89 -4.43 -17.89
C ILE A 217 8.61 -3.44 -18.82
N SER A 218 8.54 -3.63 -20.12
CA SER A 218 9.02 -2.65 -21.10
C SER A 218 7.98 -1.58 -21.45
N ARG A 219 6.74 -1.76 -21.04
CA ARG A 219 5.62 -0.86 -21.33
C ARG A 219 5.91 0.57 -20.92
N TRP A 220 5.89 1.48 -21.90
CA TRP A 220 6.11 2.90 -21.69
C TRP A 220 5.50 3.74 -22.82
N PRO A 221 4.73 4.80 -22.54
CA PRO A 221 4.26 5.22 -21.20
C PRO A 221 3.27 4.25 -20.59
N ASN A 222 3.20 4.20 -19.25
CA ASN A 222 2.28 3.36 -18.50
C ASN A 222 1.28 4.24 -17.72
N ALA A 223 0.20 4.63 -18.38
CA ALA A 223 -0.78 5.59 -17.84
C ALA A 223 -1.86 4.92 -16.98
N HIS A 224 -1.43 4.08 -16.04
CA HIS A 224 -2.33 3.42 -15.11
C HIS A 224 -2.93 4.38 -14.06
N VAL A 225 -4.02 3.96 -13.44
CA VAL A 225 -4.72 4.72 -12.39
C VAL A 225 -4.64 4.05 -11.01
N ALA A 226 -3.59 3.27 -10.75
CA ALA A 226 -3.40 2.59 -9.45
C ALA A 226 -3.30 3.57 -8.26
N PHE A 227 -2.87 4.80 -8.51
CA PHE A 227 -2.82 5.89 -7.53
C PHE A 227 -4.04 6.83 -7.57
N GLY A 228 -5.08 6.45 -8.30
CA GLY A 228 -6.24 7.32 -8.52
C GLY A 228 -5.94 8.48 -9.47
N ALA A 229 -6.79 9.51 -9.43
CA ALA A 229 -6.65 10.72 -10.25
C ALA A 229 -7.38 11.91 -9.61
N GLY A 230 -7.10 13.13 -10.09
CA GLY A 230 -7.74 14.38 -9.66
C GLY A 230 -7.30 14.80 -8.26
N VAL A 231 -8.18 15.50 -7.53
CA VAL A 231 -7.90 16.08 -6.21
C VAL A 231 -7.58 15.03 -5.12
N HIS A 232 -7.95 13.78 -5.36
CA HIS A 232 -7.64 12.65 -4.49
C HIS A 232 -6.50 11.76 -5.02
N HIS A 233 -5.67 12.25 -5.93
CA HIS A 233 -4.48 11.51 -6.33
C HIS A 233 -3.66 11.15 -5.07
N CYS A 234 -3.12 9.95 -5.04
CA CYS A 234 -2.43 9.42 -3.86
C CYS A 234 -1.28 10.33 -3.42
N LEU A 235 -1.30 10.76 -2.15
CA LEU A 235 -0.23 11.57 -1.55
C LEU A 235 1.08 10.77 -1.45
N GLY A 236 0.99 9.46 -1.12
CA GLY A 236 2.12 8.57 -0.93
C GLY A 236 2.73 8.00 -2.23
N THR A 237 2.36 8.53 -3.39
CA THR A 237 2.77 8.01 -4.71
C THR A 237 4.28 7.81 -4.84
N THR A 238 5.09 8.79 -4.40
CA THR A 238 6.55 8.74 -4.49
C THR A 238 7.13 7.67 -3.58
N ILE A 239 6.64 7.59 -2.34
CA ILE A 239 7.14 6.63 -1.34
C ILE A 239 6.82 5.21 -1.77
N ALA A 240 5.57 4.94 -2.15
CA ALA A 240 5.15 3.61 -2.60
C ALA A 240 5.95 3.12 -3.82
N ARG A 241 6.27 4.01 -4.76
CA ARG A 241 7.14 3.70 -5.89
C ARG A 241 8.56 3.34 -5.45
N VAL A 242 9.14 4.14 -4.57
CA VAL A 242 10.49 3.89 -4.06
C VAL A 242 10.52 2.58 -3.27
N GLU A 243 9.52 2.31 -2.43
CA GLU A 243 9.43 1.03 -1.72
C GLU A 243 9.34 -0.16 -2.67
N GLY A 244 8.45 -0.11 -3.67
CA GLY A 244 8.34 -1.16 -4.67
C GLY A 244 9.64 -1.37 -5.45
N GLN A 245 10.27 -0.28 -5.93
CA GLN A 245 11.53 -0.34 -6.68
C GLN A 245 12.65 -0.96 -5.85
N GLU A 246 12.83 -0.52 -4.61
CA GLU A 246 13.92 -1.00 -3.76
C GLU A 246 13.72 -2.47 -3.36
N VAL A 247 12.46 -2.88 -3.12
CA VAL A 247 12.16 -4.29 -2.80
C VAL A 247 12.36 -5.18 -4.01
N PHE A 248 11.80 -4.85 -5.17
CA PHE A 248 11.94 -5.68 -6.37
C PHE A 248 13.39 -5.77 -6.82
N LYS A 249 14.16 -4.67 -6.67
CA LYS A 249 15.60 -4.66 -6.94
C LYS A 249 16.34 -5.59 -5.99
N ALA A 250 16.09 -5.46 -4.68
CA ALA A 250 16.76 -6.31 -3.68
C ALA A 250 16.44 -7.80 -3.90
N LEU A 251 15.19 -8.13 -4.24
CA LEU A 251 14.80 -9.50 -4.54
C LEU A 251 15.46 -10.02 -5.81
N ALA A 252 15.54 -9.21 -6.88
CA ALA A 252 16.15 -9.62 -8.16
C ALA A 252 17.66 -9.81 -8.04
N GLU A 253 18.35 -8.95 -7.28
CA GLU A 253 19.81 -9.01 -7.11
C GLU A 253 20.22 -10.13 -6.12
N ARG A 254 19.47 -10.27 -5.02
CA ARG A 254 19.84 -11.21 -3.94
C ARG A 254 19.33 -12.63 -4.18
N TYR A 255 18.13 -12.77 -4.79
CA TYR A 255 17.46 -14.06 -5.01
C TYR A 255 17.05 -14.24 -6.47
N PRO A 256 18.02 -14.35 -7.37
CA PRO A 256 17.73 -14.47 -8.82
C PRO A 256 16.88 -15.69 -9.17
N ASN A 257 16.92 -16.72 -8.34
CA ASN A 257 16.14 -17.95 -8.47
C ASN A 257 14.93 -18.01 -7.53
N LEU A 258 14.47 -16.86 -7.03
CA LEU A 258 13.25 -16.77 -6.21
C LEU A 258 12.10 -17.54 -6.85
N GLU A 259 11.44 -18.38 -6.07
CA GLU A 259 10.30 -19.19 -6.53
C GLU A 259 9.18 -19.21 -5.48
N LEU A 260 7.93 -19.27 -5.95
CA LEU A 260 6.79 -19.55 -5.08
C LEU A 260 6.76 -21.03 -4.72
N LYS A 261 6.50 -21.36 -3.47
CA LYS A 261 6.28 -22.76 -3.04
C LYS A 261 4.90 -23.27 -3.47
N THR A 262 3.96 -22.37 -3.74
CA THR A 262 2.66 -22.68 -4.32
C THR A 262 2.16 -21.50 -5.15
N HIS A 263 1.46 -21.77 -6.23
CA HIS A 263 0.76 -20.77 -7.04
C HIS A 263 -0.72 -20.64 -6.64
N ASP A 264 -1.20 -21.49 -5.76
CA ASP A 264 -2.58 -21.42 -5.22
C ASP A 264 -2.61 -20.48 -4.01
N MET A 265 -2.87 -19.19 -4.30
CA MET A 265 -2.87 -18.12 -3.32
C MET A 265 -4.24 -17.96 -2.67
N GLU A 266 -4.26 -17.96 -1.34
CA GLU A 266 -5.43 -17.53 -0.60
C GLU A 266 -5.47 -16.00 -0.49
N TYR A 267 -6.62 -15.40 -0.85
CA TYR A 267 -6.84 -13.97 -0.76
C TYR A 267 -7.74 -13.60 0.42
N GLN A 268 -7.53 -12.39 0.95
CA GLN A 268 -8.47 -11.80 1.89
C GLN A 268 -9.75 -11.37 1.18
N GLU A 269 -10.89 -11.54 1.85
CA GLU A 269 -12.17 -11.06 1.34
C GLU A 269 -12.22 -9.53 1.43
N SER A 270 -11.98 -8.84 0.33
CA SER A 270 -12.06 -7.38 0.26
C SER A 270 -12.51 -6.94 -1.13
N ILE A 271 -13.45 -6.00 -1.19
CA ILE A 271 -13.84 -5.34 -2.43
C ILE A 271 -12.87 -4.21 -2.80
N THR A 272 -12.14 -3.69 -1.82
CA THR A 272 -11.23 -2.56 -1.98
C THR A 272 -9.82 -3.01 -2.30
N PHE A 273 -9.29 -3.97 -1.54
CA PHE A 273 -7.90 -4.41 -1.67
C PHE A 273 -7.77 -5.76 -2.35
N ARG A 274 -6.64 -5.96 -3.02
CA ARG A 274 -6.20 -7.27 -3.47
C ARG A 274 -5.02 -7.69 -2.61
N SER A 275 -5.30 -8.54 -1.64
CA SER A 275 -4.37 -8.90 -0.58
C SER A 275 -4.30 -10.40 -0.45
N VAL A 276 -3.12 -10.99 -0.61
CA VAL A 276 -2.87 -12.40 -0.27
C VAL A 276 -2.79 -12.56 1.24
N LYS A 277 -3.09 -13.74 1.77
CA LYS A 277 -2.96 -14.00 3.21
C LYS A 277 -1.52 -14.37 3.61
N THR A 278 -0.85 -15.12 2.77
CA THR A 278 0.53 -15.60 2.95
C THR A 278 1.20 -15.72 1.59
N MET A 279 2.53 -15.69 1.54
CA MET A 279 3.31 -15.89 0.33
C MET A 279 4.59 -16.68 0.65
N ALA A 280 4.47 -17.99 0.69
CA ALA A 280 5.61 -18.87 0.92
C ALA A 280 6.51 -18.91 -0.31
N VAL A 281 7.81 -18.61 -0.11
CA VAL A 281 8.83 -18.57 -1.17
C VAL A 281 10.05 -19.40 -0.82
N SER A 282 10.79 -19.79 -1.86
CA SER A 282 12.14 -20.34 -1.77
C SER A 282 13.14 -19.26 -2.18
N LEU A 283 14.09 -18.96 -1.32
CA LEU A 283 15.18 -18.01 -1.55
C LEU A 283 16.41 -18.79 -2.06
N ASN A 284 16.44 -19.19 -3.32
CA ASN A 284 17.53 -19.98 -3.91
C ASN A 284 18.47 -19.12 -4.73
#